data_838f28bba378a0e937a29f92a8cfb5bd
#
_entry.id   838f28bba378a0e937a29f92a8cfb5bd
#
_cell.length_a   1.000
_cell.length_b   1.000
_cell.length_c   1.000
_cell.angle_alpha   90.00
_cell.angle_beta   90.00
_cell.angle_gamma   90.00
#
_symmetry.space_group_name_H-M   'P 1'
#
loop_
_entity.id
_entity.type
_entity.pdbx_description
1 polymer ?
#
loop_
_entity_poly.entity_id
_entity_poly.type
_entity_poly.pdbx_seq_one_letter_code
_entity_poly.pdbx_strand_id
1 'polypeptide(L)'
;MRLGVDERGVTELVGIAELVSGLNKVAFGMMLEDNDDTEPLLPYPADEDLAESARAVLEEIAEVEGRRLGRAGIPSIWRLLARNRHYVAAAWEKYHLLFDGPGIDPTSKLAVGLGASVTNGCRYFIRYYHDALKHAGWDDGRVLEIFGVVDFYNSFNTLATGMQIESDIRPPTGGG
;
A
#
# COMPACT_ATOMS: atom_id res chain seq x y z
N MET A 1 21.01 4.22 19.61
CA MET A 1 21.14 3.90 18.18
C MET A 1 20.12 4.74 17.44
N ARG A 2 20.53 5.72 16.63
CA ARG A 2 19.56 6.48 15.82
C ARG A 2 19.21 5.58 14.64
N LEU A 3 17.91 5.32 14.40
CA LEU A 3 17.40 4.45 13.36
C LEU A 3 17.68 4.95 11.92
N GLY A 4 18.34 6.11 11.77
CA GLY A 4 18.65 6.68 10.45
C GLY A 4 17.46 7.24 9.67
N VAL A 5 16.26 7.26 10.29
CA VAL A 5 15.05 7.80 9.68
C VAL A 5 14.84 9.20 10.24
N ASP A 6 14.77 10.20 9.38
CA ASP A 6 14.46 11.57 9.73
C ASP A 6 12.93 11.83 9.78
N GLU A 7 12.52 13.06 10.10
CA GLU A 7 11.10 13.44 10.17
C GLU A 7 10.36 13.23 8.84
N ARG A 8 11.05 13.44 7.72
CA ARG A 8 10.50 13.21 6.39
C ARG A 8 10.22 11.74 6.16
N GLY A 9 11.19 10.87 6.51
CA GLY A 9 11.04 9.42 6.40
C GLY A 9 9.88 8.91 7.28
N VAL A 10 9.73 9.43 8.49
CA VAL A 10 8.59 9.10 9.36
C VAL A 10 7.27 9.50 8.70
N THR A 11 7.20 10.71 8.14
CA THR A 11 6.00 11.19 7.43
C THR A 11 5.65 10.32 6.22
N GLU A 12 6.66 9.92 5.44
CA GLU A 12 6.45 9.00 4.30
C GLU A 12 5.92 7.64 4.77
N LEU A 13 6.49 7.04 5.83
CA LEU A 13 6.03 5.76 6.38
C LEU A 13 4.58 5.81 6.83
N VAL A 14 4.21 6.83 7.60
CA VAL A 14 2.82 7.02 8.07
C VAL A 14 1.89 7.26 6.89
N GLY A 15 2.31 8.09 5.92
CA GLY A 15 1.54 8.38 4.71
C GLY A 15 1.32 7.11 3.86
N ILE A 16 2.33 6.25 3.72
CA ILE A 16 2.20 4.97 3.01
C ILE A 16 1.23 4.05 3.73
N ALA A 17 1.37 3.90 5.04
CA ALA A 17 0.47 3.04 5.82
C ALA A 17 -0.99 3.51 5.72
N GLU A 18 -1.25 4.81 5.76
CA GLU A 18 -2.58 5.41 5.60
C GLU A 18 -3.12 5.19 4.18
N LEU A 19 -2.34 5.53 3.14
CA LEU A 19 -2.73 5.36 1.74
C LEU A 19 -3.06 3.90 1.43
N VAL A 20 -2.16 2.98 1.80
CA VAL A 20 -2.36 1.54 1.56
C VAL A 20 -3.59 1.03 2.29
N SER A 21 -3.80 1.45 3.54
CA SER A 21 -5.01 1.09 4.28
C SER A 21 -6.29 1.57 3.59
N GLY A 22 -6.27 2.77 3.00
CA GLY A 22 -7.38 3.28 2.20
C GLY A 22 -7.61 2.45 0.93
N LEU A 23 -6.56 2.18 0.16
CA LEU A 23 -6.65 1.36 -1.05
C LEU A 23 -7.09 -0.08 -0.74
N ASN A 24 -6.65 -0.67 0.38
CA ASN A 24 -7.10 -1.97 0.84
C ASN A 24 -8.63 -2.01 1.06
N LYS A 25 -9.20 -0.94 1.66
CA LYS A 25 -10.65 -0.83 1.85
C LYS A 25 -11.40 -0.71 0.53
N VAL A 26 -10.84 0.03 -0.42
CA VAL A 26 -11.42 0.13 -1.77
C VAL A 26 -11.37 -1.23 -2.47
N ALA A 27 -10.23 -1.91 -2.47
CA ALA A 27 -10.10 -3.24 -3.09
C ALA A 27 -11.07 -4.24 -2.46
N PHE A 28 -11.14 -4.27 -1.14
CA PHE A 28 -12.08 -5.13 -0.41
C PHE A 28 -13.55 -4.79 -0.72
N GLY A 29 -13.92 -3.50 -0.67
CA GLY A 29 -15.28 -3.04 -0.96
C GLY A 29 -15.71 -3.27 -2.42
N MET A 30 -14.75 -3.32 -3.34
CA MET A 30 -14.98 -3.63 -4.76
C MET A 30 -14.82 -5.12 -5.09
N MET A 31 -14.60 -5.96 -4.07
CA MET A 31 -14.44 -7.42 -4.22
C MET A 31 -13.29 -7.81 -5.16
N LEU A 32 -12.20 -7.02 -5.15
CA LEU A 32 -10.98 -7.41 -5.86
C LEU A 32 -10.27 -8.53 -5.09
N GLU A 33 -10.11 -9.65 -5.76
CA GLU A 33 -9.39 -10.82 -5.22
C GLU A 33 -7.98 -10.91 -5.82
N ASP A 34 -7.19 -11.84 -5.29
CA ASP A 34 -5.84 -12.13 -5.75
C ASP A 34 -5.77 -13.05 -6.98
N ASN A 35 -6.92 -13.46 -7.51
CA ASN A 35 -7.06 -14.31 -8.68
C ASN A 35 -8.05 -13.71 -9.70
N ASP A 36 -7.96 -14.19 -10.93
CA ASP A 36 -8.81 -13.74 -12.04
C ASP A 36 -10.21 -14.41 -12.07
N ASP A 37 -10.51 -15.30 -11.10
CA ASP A 37 -11.73 -16.09 -11.09
C ASP A 37 -12.93 -15.34 -10.46
N THR A 38 -12.67 -14.20 -9.80
CA THR A 38 -13.71 -13.42 -9.12
C THR A 38 -13.96 -12.12 -9.87
N GLU A 39 -15.19 -11.92 -10.32
CA GLU A 39 -15.59 -10.64 -10.91
C GLU A 39 -15.69 -9.56 -9.83
N PRO A 40 -15.15 -8.36 -10.08
CA PRO A 40 -15.31 -7.24 -9.16
C PRO A 40 -16.78 -6.80 -9.09
N LEU A 41 -17.16 -6.16 -7.98
CA LEU A 41 -18.50 -5.62 -7.76
C LEU A 41 -18.97 -4.68 -8.89
N LEU A 42 -18.05 -3.93 -9.46
CA LEU A 42 -18.29 -3.10 -10.65
C LEU A 42 -17.42 -3.64 -11.80
N PRO A 43 -17.97 -3.80 -13.01
CA PRO A 43 -17.18 -4.25 -14.16
C PRO A 43 -16.08 -3.22 -14.46
N TYR A 44 -14.97 -3.68 -15.01
CA TYR A 44 -13.95 -2.77 -15.52
C TYR A 44 -14.54 -1.89 -16.63
N PRO A 45 -14.19 -0.60 -16.70
CA PRO A 45 -14.62 0.24 -17.81
C PRO A 45 -14.00 -0.27 -19.11
N ALA A 46 -14.75 -0.19 -20.20
CA ALA A 46 -14.19 -0.38 -21.53
C ALA A 46 -13.28 0.81 -21.90
N ASP A 47 -12.27 0.59 -22.72
CA ASP A 47 -11.29 1.64 -23.03
C ASP A 47 -11.95 2.84 -23.75
N GLU A 48 -13.01 2.58 -24.55
CA GLU A 48 -13.81 3.62 -25.21
C GLU A 48 -14.60 4.50 -24.21
N ASP A 49 -14.96 3.98 -23.04
CA ASP A 49 -15.72 4.70 -22.01
C ASP A 49 -14.82 5.58 -21.12
N LEU A 50 -13.51 5.40 -21.22
CA LEU A 50 -12.56 6.16 -20.41
C LEU A 50 -12.35 7.57 -20.96
N ALA A 51 -12.39 8.58 -20.07
CA ALA A 51 -11.93 9.91 -20.43
C ALA A 51 -10.43 9.89 -20.81
N GLU A 52 -10.04 10.73 -21.77
CA GLU A 52 -8.65 10.84 -22.23
C GLU A 52 -7.66 11.07 -21.06
N SER A 53 -8.03 11.93 -20.11
CA SER A 53 -7.22 12.18 -18.92
C SER A 53 -7.05 10.95 -18.01
N ALA A 54 -8.04 10.05 -17.94
CA ALA A 54 -7.92 8.80 -17.21
C ALA A 54 -7.01 7.80 -17.93
N ARG A 55 -7.09 7.73 -19.28
CA ARG A 55 -6.19 6.91 -20.08
C ARG A 55 -4.74 7.33 -19.92
N ALA A 56 -4.45 8.64 -19.97
CA ALA A 56 -3.09 9.15 -19.75
C ALA A 56 -2.52 8.74 -18.39
N VAL A 57 -3.33 8.81 -17.32
CA VAL A 57 -2.91 8.34 -15.98
C VAL A 57 -2.68 6.82 -15.98
N LEU A 58 -3.51 6.04 -16.65
CA LEU A 58 -3.33 4.59 -16.73
C LEU A 58 -2.08 4.18 -17.52
N GLU A 59 -1.70 4.93 -18.54
CA GLU A 59 -0.45 4.72 -19.29
C GLU A 59 0.77 4.96 -18.39
N GLU A 60 0.78 6.03 -17.61
CA GLU A 60 1.83 6.30 -16.62
C GLU A 60 1.90 5.19 -15.56
N ILE A 61 0.74 4.77 -15.03
CA ILE A 61 0.64 3.65 -14.09
C ILE A 61 1.23 2.37 -14.69
N ALA A 62 0.88 2.05 -15.93
CA ALA A 62 1.39 0.85 -16.61
C ALA A 62 2.92 0.83 -16.67
N GLU A 63 3.53 1.96 -16.94
CA GLU A 63 4.99 2.09 -17.00
C GLU A 63 5.63 1.93 -15.59
N VAL A 64 5.15 2.67 -14.61
CA VAL A 64 5.72 2.67 -13.25
C VAL A 64 5.51 1.31 -12.58
N GLU A 65 4.30 0.79 -12.63
CA GLU A 65 3.94 -0.49 -12.02
C GLU A 65 4.55 -1.69 -12.76
N GLY A 66 4.71 -1.57 -14.08
CA GLY A 66 5.42 -2.56 -14.88
C GLY A 66 6.86 -2.75 -14.42
N ARG A 67 7.56 -1.65 -14.12
CA ARG A 67 8.93 -1.70 -13.55
C ARG A 67 8.92 -2.28 -12.13
N ARG A 68 7.95 -1.89 -11.29
CA ARG A 68 7.84 -2.34 -9.89
C ARG A 68 7.53 -3.82 -9.75
N LEU A 69 6.65 -4.34 -10.61
CA LEU A 69 6.20 -5.73 -10.57
C LEU A 69 6.97 -6.66 -11.51
N GLY A 70 7.83 -6.11 -12.39
CA GLY A 70 8.55 -6.89 -13.39
C GLY A 70 7.67 -7.54 -14.44
N ARG A 71 6.45 -7.04 -14.63
CA ARG A 71 5.49 -7.56 -15.60
C ARG A 71 4.66 -6.43 -16.23
N ALA A 72 4.33 -6.58 -17.49
CA ALA A 72 3.45 -5.63 -18.17
C ALA A 72 2.00 -5.72 -17.63
N GLY A 73 1.31 -4.59 -17.66
CA GLY A 73 -0.10 -4.51 -17.33
C GLY A 73 -0.40 -3.44 -16.28
N ILE A 74 -1.67 -3.12 -16.15
CA ILE A 74 -2.19 -2.15 -15.19
C ILE A 74 -2.84 -2.95 -14.06
N PRO A 75 -2.40 -2.80 -12.79
CA PRO A 75 -3.07 -3.45 -11.67
C PRO A 75 -4.57 -3.13 -11.63
N SER A 76 -5.37 -4.13 -11.36
CA SER A 76 -6.84 -4.07 -11.44
C SER A 76 -7.47 -2.94 -10.65
N ILE A 77 -6.90 -2.59 -9.51
CA ILE A 77 -7.37 -1.46 -8.69
C ILE A 77 -7.37 -0.14 -9.49
N TRP A 78 -6.33 0.14 -10.24
CA TRP A 78 -6.21 1.38 -11.01
C TRP A 78 -7.18 1.41 -12.19
N ARG A 79 -7.36 0.27 -12.88
CA ARG A 79 -8.38 0.15 -13.94
C ARG A 79 -9.77 0.42 -13.40
N LEU A 80 -10.08 -0.08 -12.21
CA LEU A 80 -11.36 0.13 -11.57
C LEU A 80 -11.58 1.60 -11.18
N LEU A 81 -10.57 2.24 -10.56
CA LEU A 81 -10.61 3.65 -10.17
C LEU A 81 -10.73 4.58 -11.37
N ALA A 82 -10.26 4.18 -12.57
CA ALA A 82 -10.34 4.96 -13.78
C ALA A 82 -11.78 5.25 -14.26
N ARG A 83 -12.79 4.55 -13.73
CA ARG A 83 -14.21 4.92 -13.91
C ARG A 83 -14.50 6.36 -13.48
N ASN A 84 -13.71 6.88 -12.54
CA ASN A 84 -13.75 8.28 -12.14
C ASN A 84 -12.36 8.91 -12.36
N ARG A 85 -12.26 9.73 -13.42
CA ARG A 85 -10.99 10.36 -13.83
C ARG A 85 -10.31 11.19 -12.73
N HIS A 86 -11.10 11.82 -11.87
CA HIS A 86 -10.58 12.63 -10.77
C HIS A 86 -10.09 11.77 -9.62
N TYR A 87 -10.76 10.66 -9.36
CA TYR A 87 -10.35 9.74 -8.30
C TYR A 87 -9.07 9.01 -8.66
N VAL A 88 -8.95 8.45 -9.87
CA VAL A 88 -7.72 7.76 -10.27
C VAL A 88 -6.53 8.72 -10.26
N ALA A 89 -6.70 9.95 -10.77
CA ALA A 89 -5.63 10.96 -10.79
C ALA A 89 -5.18 11.33 -9.37
N ALA A 90 -6.11 11.66 -8.48
CA ALA A 90 -5.78 12.04 -7.10
C ALA A 90 -5.14 10.90 -6.30
N ALA A 91 -5.66 9.66 -6.46
CA ALA A 91 -5.12 8.49 -5.80
C ALA A 91 -3.71 8.15 -6.31
N TRP A 92 -3.49 8.26 -7.63
CA TRP A 92 -2.21 8.02 -8.26
C TRP A 92 -1.16 9.08 -7.86
N GLU A 93 -1.52 10.35 -7.89
CA GLU A 93 -0.62 11.43 -7.45
C GLU A 93 -0.14 11.21 -6.02
N LYS A 94 -1.07 10.91 -5.09
CA LYS A 94 -0.71 10.60 -3.70
C LYS A 94 0.19 9.38 -3.59
N TYR A 95 -0.11 8.32 -4.36
CA TYR A 95 0.67 7.08 -4.39
C TYR A 95 2.10 7.35 -4.88
N HIS A 96 2.23 8.04 -6.00
CA HIS A 96 3.50 8.39 -6.60
C HIS A 96 4.37 9.25 -5.66
N LEU A 97 3.79 10.31 -5.08
CA LEU A 97 4.47 11.18 -4.11
C LEU A 97 5.06 10.40 -2.92
N LEU A 98 4.33 9.42 -2.40
CA LEU A 98 4.75 8.65 -1.24
C LEU A 98 5.75 7.54 -1.60
N PHE A 99 5.49 6.78 -2.66
CA PHE A 99 6.35 5.65 -3.02
C PHE A 99 7.65 6.06 -3.70
N ASP A 100 7.68 7.19 -4.42
CA ASP A 100 8.88 7.69 -5.08
C ASP A 100 9.60 8.82 -4.30
N GLY A 101 9.05 9.21 -3.14
CA GLY A 101 9.70 10.13 -2.21
C GLY A 101 11.07 9.60 -1.74
N PRO A 102 12.06 10.46 -1.46
CA PRO A 102 13.43 10.05 -1.14
C PRO A 102 13.70 9.78 0.35
N GLY A 103 12.71 9.90 1.24
CA GLY A 103 12.91 9.79 2.69
C GLY A 103 13.21 8.37 3.18
N ILE A 104 12.70 7.36 2.47
CA ILE A 104 12.86 5.93 2.79
C ILE A 104 13.22 5.17 1.51
N ASP A 105 14.01 4.11 1.64
CA ASP A 105 14.34 3.26 0.49
C ASP A 105 13.08 2.58 -0.11
N PRO A 106 13.07 2.34 -1.43
CA PRO A 106 11.87 1.82 -2.11
C PRO A 106 11.39 0.48 -1.58
N THR A 107 12.30 -0.42 -1.18
CA THR A 107 11.90 -1.76 -0.72
C THR A 107 11.30 -1.72 0.68
N SER A 108 11.78 -0.84 1.57
CA SER A 108 11.14 -0.59 2.87
C SER A 108 9.72 -0.04 2.71
N LYS A 109 9.46 0.80 1.71
CA LYS A 109 8.11 1.28 1.41
C LYS A 109 7.17 0.15 1.00
N LEU A 110 7.65 -0.77 0.15
CA LEU A 110 6.89 -1.96 -0.22
C LEU A 110 6.63 -2.87 0.99
N ALA A 111 7.61 -2.99 1.89
CA ALA A 111 7.46 -3.76 3.14
C ALA A 111 6.37 -3.18 4.06
N VAL A 112 6.31 -1.85 4.20
CA VAL A 112 5.22 -1.17 4.92
C VAL A 112 3.87 -1.44 4.24
N GLY A 113 3.83 -1.38 2.90
CA GLY A 113 2.64 -1.72 2.12
C GLY A 113 2.15 -3.15 2.39
N LEU A 114 3.09 -4.12 2.40
CA LEU A 114 2.76 -5.51 2.74
C LEU A 114 2.23 -5.61 4.17
N GLY A 115 2.92 -5.03 5.15
CA GLY A 115 2.50 -5.08 6.55
C GLY A 115 1.11 -4.48 6.80
N ALA A 116 0.81 -3.32 6.21
CA ALA A 116 -0.51 -2.71 6.26
C ALA A 116 -1.59 -3.60 5.61
N SER A 117 -1.26 -4.25 4.50
CA SER A 117 -2.19 -5.13 3.79
C SER A 117 -2.49 -6.41 4.55
N VAL A 118 -1.49 -7.00 5.22
CA VAL A 118 -1.66 -8.16 6.11
C VAL A 118 -2.54 -7.78 7.31
N THR A 119 -2.25 -6.66 7.96
CA THR A 119 -3.06 -6.15 9.08
C THR A 119 -4.53 -5.94 8.70
N ASN A 120 -4.77 -5.47 7.48
CA ASN A 120 -6.13 -5.24 6.96
C ASN A 120 -6.78 -6.49 6.34
N GLY A 121 -6.05 -7.60 6.17
CA GLY A 121 -6.55 -8.82 5.54
C GLY A 121 -6.87 -8.68 4.05
N CYS A 122 -6.26 -7.72 3.35
CA CYS A 122 -6.53 -7.48 1.94
C CYS A 122 -5.70 -8.40 1.04
N ARG A 123 -6.27 -9.51 0.58
CA ARG A 123 -5.58 -10.53 -0.23
C ARG A 123 -4.99 -9.95 -1.51
N TYR A 124 -5.73 -9.08 -2.19
CA TYR A 124 -5.28 -8.39 -3.40
C TYR A 124 -3.94 -7.67 -3.18
N PHE A 125 -3.85 -6.82 -2.17
CA PHE A 125 -2.64 -6.05 -1.90
C PHE A 125 -1.54 -6.84 -1.18
N ILE A 126 -1.88 -7.88 -0.42
CA ILE A 126 -0.89 -8.83 0.09
C ILE A 126 -0.12 -9.45 -1.07
N ARG A 127 -0.84 -9.97 -2.09
CA ARG A 127 -0.22 -10.55 -3.28
C ARG A 127 0.58 -9.51 -4.06
N TYR A 128 0.01 -8.33 -4.26
CA TYR A 128 0.67 -7.24 -4.98
C TYR A 128 2.03 -6.87 -4.36
N TYR A 129 2.08 -6.58 -3.05
CA TYR A 129 3.32 -6.18 -2.39
C TYR A 129 4.29 -7.35 -2.21
N HIS A 130 3.81 -8.57 -2.01
CA HIS A 130 4.64 -9.76 -2.05
C HIS A 130 5.37 -9.88 -3.38
N ASP A 131 4.66 -9.83 -4.51
CA ASP A 131 5.25 -9.95 -5.84
C ASP A 131 6.24 -8.82 -6.12
N ALA A 132 5.93 -7.59 -5.72
CA ALA A 132 6.85 -6.45 -5.84
C ALA A 132 8.14 -6.64 -5.03
N LEU A 133 8.08 -7.14 -3.80
CA LEU A 133 9.24 -7.44 -2.97
C LEU A 133 10.07 -8.59 -3.56
N LYS A 134 9.42 -9.64 -4.06
CA LYS A 134 10.10 -10.75 -4.75
C LYS A 134 10.82 -10.24 -6.00
N HIS A 135 10.19 -9.38 -6.80
CA HIS A 135 10.83 -8.76 -7.96
C HIS A 135 12.02 -7.87 -7.56
N ALA A 136 11.92 -7.16 -6.43
CA ALA A 136 13.02 -6.38 -5.85
C ALA A 136 14.15 -7.24 -5.23
N GLY A 137 14.07 -8.57 -5.34
CA GLY A 137 15.12 -9.50 -4.91
C GLY A 137 15.02 -9.95 -3.45
N TRP A 138 13.89 -9.74 -2.78
CA TRP A 138 13.70 -10.26 -1.43
C TRP A 138 13.47 -11.78 -1.47
N ASP A 139 14.13 -12.50 -0.57
CA ASP A 139 13.87 -13.93 -0.33
C ASP A 139 12.67 -14.13 0.60
N ASP A 140 12.25 -15.39 0.74
CA ASP A 140 11.10 -15.75 1.57
C ASP A 140 11.36 -15.51 3.06
N GLY A 141 12.61 -15.60 3.50
CA GLY A 141 12.99 -15.31 4.88
C GLY A 141 12.72 -13.86 5.26
N ARG A 142 13.16 -12.91 4.42
CA ARG A 142 12.90 -11.48 4.61
C ARG A 142 11.42 -11.13 4.55
N VAL A 143 10.67 -11.77 3.66
CA VAL A 143 9.21 -11.59 3.60
C VAL A 143 8.56 -12.13 4.87
N LEU A 144 8.99 -13.29 5.38
CA LEU A 144 8.46 -13.87 6.61
C LEU A 144 8.73 -12.98 7.83
N GLU A 145 9.84 -12.25 7.89
CA GLU A 145 10.12 -11.28 8.95
C GLU A 145 9.04 -10.21 9.05
N ILE A 146 8.49 -9.73 7.91
CA ILE A 146 7.38 -8.77 7.92
C ILE A 146 6.16 -9.37 8.61
N PHE A 147 5.80 -10.62 8.29
CA PHE A 147 4.68 -11.30 8.94
C PHE A 147 4.91 -11.44 10.45
N GLY A 148 6.14 -11.74 10.88
CA GLY A 148 6.51 -11.80 12.29
C GLY A 148 6.32 -10.45 13.00
N VAL A 149 6.73 -9.34 12.37
CA VAL A 149 6.51 -7.98 12.90
C VAL A 149 5.02 -7.66 12.99
N VAL A 150 4.25 -7.98 11.96
CA VAL A 150 2.79 -7.73 11.93
C VAL A 150 2.09 -8.55 13.02
N ASP A 151 2.40 -9.83 13.17
CA ASP A 151 1.84 -10.69 14.21
C ASP A 151 2.14 -10.12 15.60
N PHE A 152 3.39 -9.79 15.87
CA PHE A 152 3.81 -9.22 17.13
C PHE A 152 3.04 -7.95 17.50
N TYR A 153 3.01 -6.96 16.62
CA TYR A 153 2.34 -5.68 16.91
C TYR A 153 0.82 -5.80 16.97
N ASN A 154 0.20 -6.58 16.11
CA ASN A 154 -1.25 -6.79 16.17
C ASN A 154 -1.66 -7.53 17.45
N SER A 155 -0.89 -8.51 17.88
CA SER A 155 -1.12 -9.23 19.14
C SER A 155 -1.02 -8.29 20.34
N PHE A 156 0.03 -7.48 20.41
CA PHE A 156 0.19 -6.49 21.47
C PHE A 156 -0.90 -5.42 21.50
N ASN A 157 -1.27 -4.90 20.32
CA ASN A 157 -2.35 -3.91 20.23
C ASN A 157 -3.69 -4.51 20.67
N THR A 158 -3.96 -5.76 20.33
CA THR A 158 -5.17 -6.48 20.75
C THR A 158 -5.18 -6.68 22.26
N LEU A 159 -4.05 -7.10 22.83
CA LEU A 159 -3.90 -7.29 24.26
C LEU A 159 -4.09 -5.96 25.02
N ALA A 160 -3.39 -4.90 24.60
CA ALA A 160 -3.47 -3.59 25.23
C ALA A 160 -4.90 -3.03 25.19
N THR A 161 -5.56 -3.14 24.04
CA THR A 161 -6.96 -2.70 23.88
C THR A 161 -7.91 -3.55 24.73
N GLY A 162 -7.77 -4.88 24.70
CA GLY A 162 -8.62 -5.79 25.49
C GLY A 162 -8.47 -5.63 26.99
N MET A 163 -7.26 -5.29 27.45
CA MET A 163 -6.97 -5.03 28.87
C MET A 163 -7.14 -3.57 29.27
N GLN A 164 -7.53 -2.69 28.36
CA GLN A 164 -7.68 -1.25 28.57
C GLN A 164 -6.42 -0.59 29.15
N ILE A 165 -5.24 -1.02 28.66
CA ILE A 165 -3.96 -0.47 29.09
C ILE A 165 -3.80 0.91 28.44
N GLU A 166 -3.66 1.94 29.26
CA GLU A 166 -3.33 3.28 28.80
C GLU A 166 -1.82 3.42 28.57
N SER A 167 -1.43 4.31 27.64
CA SER A 167 -0.02 4.61 27.39
C SER A 167 0.60 5.32 28.60
N ASP A 168 1.65 4.75 29.14
CA ASP A 168 2.51 5.35 30.16
C ASP A 168 3.68 6.16 29.55
N ILE A 169 3.84 6.09 28.23
CA ILE A 169 4.83 6.86 27.48
C ILE A 169 4.30 8.29 27.30
N ARG A 170 4.89 9.22 28.06
CA ARG A 170 4.63 10.66 27.89
C ARG A 170 5.64 11.25 26.92
N PRO A 171 5.22 12.07 25.93
CA PRO A 171 6.16 12.82 25.14
C PRO A 171 7.01 13.71 26.09
N PRO A 172 8.30 13.90 25.81
CA PRO A 172 9.12 14.82 26.59
C PRO A 172 8.42 16.17 26.62
N THR A 173 8.11 16.66 27.79
CA THR A 173 7.59 18.01 27.99
C THR A 173 8.64 18.96 27.46
N GLY A 174 8.34 19.60 26.32
CA GLY A 174 9.24 20.58 25.71
C GLY A 174 9.64 21.61 26.78
N GLY A 175 10.92 21.63 27.10
CA GLY A 175 11.47 22.74 27.86
C GLY A 175 11.28 24.01 27.04
N GLY A 176 10.58 24.96 27.63
CA GLY A 176 10.40 26.30 27.06
C GLY A 176 11.73 27.07 26.94
#